data_b39f6d8791b837a24cb0afc10b7aee54
#
_entry.id   b39f6d8791b837a24cb0afc10b7aee54
#
_cell.length_a   1.000
_cell.length_b   1.000
_cell.length_c   1.000
_cell.angle_alpha   90.00
_cell.angle_beta   90.00
_cell.angle_gamma   90.00
#
_symmetry.space_group_name_H-M   'P 1'
#
loop_
_entity.id
_entity.type
_entity.pdbx_description
1 polymer ?
#
loop_
_entity_poly.entity_id
_entity_poly.type
_entity_poly.pdbx_seq_one_letter_code
_entity_poly.pdbx_strand_id
1 'polypeptide(L)'
;AAFRKRALRLPLGAKGEDGIVTYLLLTDMQGGLDDSHRHRIVIAENATFEFDSLQANWRDLHLYRRRLRRYSERHFQKQVLYRLLKEKGAGAMPETIYDIYTKEALATLRPRLDPVNYWFDAATLKRLREKRPLPAAAL
;
A
#
# COMPACT_ATOMS: atom_id res chain seq x y z
N ALA A 1 18.69 -9.42 6.18
CA ALA A 1 18.88 -10.05 7.51
C ALA A 1 17.68 -9.82 8.45
N ALA A 2 17.16 -8.58 8.62
CA ALA A 2 16.10 -8.25 9.58
C ALA A 2 14.78 -9.01 9.32
N PHE A 3 14.33 -9.05 8.07
CA PHE A 3 13.11 -9.78 7.69
C PHE A 3 13.22 -11.28 7.96
N ARG A 4 14.36 -11.90 7.64
CA ARG A 4 14.58 -13.34 7.90
C ARG A 4 14.59 -13.67 9.40
N LYS A 5 15.25 -12.84 10.22
CA LYS A 5 15.30 -13.04 11.67
C LYS A 5 13.92 -12.99 12.33
N ARG A 6 13.01 -12.17 11.80
CA ARG A 6 11.67 -11.98 12.35
C ARG A 6 10.60 -12.78 11.61
N ALA A 7 10.98 -13.61 10.62
CA ALA A 7 10.08 -14.40 9.77
C ALA A 7 8.97 -13.55 9.11
N LEU A 8 9.23 -12.25 8.89
CA LEU A 8 8.26 -11.33 8.30
C LEU A 8 8.12 -11.59 6.80
N ARG A 9 6.89 -11.67 6.37
CA ARG A 9 6.51 -11.77 4.95
C ARG A 9 5.63 -10.59 4.59
N LEU A 10 5.75 -10.12 3.36
CA LEU A 10 4.80 -9.13 2.83
C LEU A 10 3.50 -9.83 2.44
N PRO A 11 2.36 -9.16 2.61
CA PRO A 11 1.07 -9.74 2.24
C PRO A 11 1.00 -10.04 0.74
N LEU A 12 0.42 -11.17 0.39
CA LEU A 12 0.13 -11.47 -1.00
C LEU A 12 -0.83 -10.43 -1.58
N GLY A 13 -0.57 -9.99 -2.81
CA GLY A 13 -1.38 -8.95 -3.47
C GLY A 13 -1.19 -7.53 -2.95
N ALA A 14 -0.20 -7.31 -2.07
CA ALA A 14 0.17 -5.97 -1.65
C ALA A 14 0.57 -5.11 -2.86
N LYS A 15 0.21 -3.83 -2.81
CA LYS A 15 0.62 -2.84 -3.83
C LYS A 15 1.56 -1.82 -3.21
N GLY A 16 2.74 -1.68 -3.82
CA GLY A 16 3.78 -0.78 -3.33
C GLY A 16 4.52 -1.36 -2.14
N GLU A 17 5.05 -2.54 -2.35
CA GLU A 17 5.86 -3.32 -1.42
C GLU A 17 7.07 -2.52 -0.94
N ASP A 18 7.65 -1.71 -1.82
CA ASP A 18 8.71 -0.75 -1.54
C ASP A 18 8.36 0.15 -0.33
N GLY A 19 7.15 0.72 -0.36
CA GLY A 19 6.69 1.57 0.73
C GLY A 19 6.41 0.81 2.03
N ILE A 20 5.97 -0.45 1.97
CA ILE A 20 5.76 -1.28 3.15
C ILE A 20 7.12 -1.65 3.76
N VAL A 21 8.08 -2.04 2.94
CA VAL A 21 9.47 -2.33 3.40
C VAL A 21 10.08 -1.10 4.06
N THR A 22 9.98 0.06 3.40
CA THR A 22 10.44 1.33 3.94
C THR A 22 9.81 1.64 5.29
N TYR A 23 8.48 1.51 5.39
CA TYR A 23 7.74 1.73 6.64
C TYR A 23 8.22 0.81 7.76
N LEU A 24 8.38 -0.49 7.49
CA LEU A 24 8.86 -1.45 8.47
C LEU A 24 10.30 -1.16 8.93
N LEU A 25 11.17 -0.74 8.02
CA LEU A 25 12.55 -0.35 8.37
C LEU A 25 12.58 0.90 9.24
N LEU A 26 11.79 1.92 8.90
CA LEU A 26 11.70 3.18 9.65
C LEU A 26 11.11 3.00 11.05
N THR A 27 10.25 2.01 11.24
CA THR A 27 9.57 1.73 12.51
C THR A 27 10.19 0.58 13.30
N ASP A 28 11.39 0.16 12.94
CA ASP A 28 12.07 -1.01 13.52
C ASP A 28 11.22 -2.28 13.56
N MET A 29 10.40 -2.49 12.53
CA MET A 29 9.47 -3.62 12.44
C MET A 29 8.38 -3.61 13.54
N GLN A 30 8.13 -2.49 14.18
CA GLN A 30 7.15 -2.39 15.28
C GLN A 30 5.83 -1.77 14.85
N GLY A 31 5.78 -1.19 13.65
CA GLY A 31 4.57 -0.56 13.12
C GLY A 31 4.27 0.85 13.64
N GLY A 32 5.04 1.37 14.59
CA GLY A 32 4.97 2.76 15.06
C GLY A 32 5.75 3.71 14.16
N LEU A 33 5.27 4.94 13.99
CA LEU A 33 6.07 5.97 13.34
C LEU A 33 7.11 6.49 14.34
N ASP A 34 8.37 6.23 14.04
CA ASP A 34 9.50 6.76 14.76
C ASP A 34 10.56 7.21 13.76
N ASP A 35 10.78 8.49 13.67
CA ASP A 35 11.80 9.09 12.79
C ASP A 35 13.24 8.78 13.24
N SER A 36 13.41 8.25 14.44
CA SER A 36 14.74 7.90 15.00
C SER A 36 15.49 6.86 14.16
N HIS A 37 14.78 6.09 13.34
CA HIS A 37 15.36 5.02 12.54
C HIS A 37 15.63 5.37 11.08
N ARG A 38 15.56 6.64 10.70
CA ARG A 38 15.87 7.09 9.32
C ARG A 38 17.28 6.71 8.88
N HIS A 39 18.24 6.65 9.79
CA HIS A 39 19.61 6.22 9.51
C HIS A 39 19.74 4.78 8.97
N ARG A 40 18.68 3.98 9.08
CA ARG A 40 18.64 2.61 8.52
C ARG A 40 18.39 2.58 7.02
N ILE A 41 18.03 3.70 6.42
CA ILE A 41 17.80 3.83 4.99
C ILE A 41 18.85 4.74 4.43
N VAL A 42 19.68 4.20 3.56
CA VAL A 42 20.70 4.96 2.82
C VAL A 42 20.19 5.18 1.41
N ILE A 43 20.23 6.42 0.97
CA ILE A 43 19.96 6.76 -0.43
C ILE A 43 21.28 6.65 -1.17
N ALA A 44 21.36 5.75 -2.15
CA ALA A 44 22.50 5.64 -3.02
C ALA A 44 22.44 6.74 -4.09
N GLU A 45 23.19 7.83 -3.89
CA GLU A 45 23.15 9.01 -4.78
C GLU A 45 23.51 8.68 -6.24
N ASN A 46 24.35 7.67 -6.44
CA ASN A 46 24.81 7.24 -7.76
C ASN A 46 23.95 6.10 -8.38
N ALA A 47 22.92 5.63 -7.67
CA ALA A 47 22.02 4.60 -8.19
C ALA A 47 20.86 5.27 -8.92
N THR A 48 21.03 5.46 -10.21
CA THR A 48 19.99 6.00 -11.09
C THR A 48 19.45 4.89 -11.98
N PHE A 49 18.18 5.01 -12.32
CA PHE A 49 17.56 4.20 -13.37
C PHE A 49 16.73 5.09 -14.28
N GLU A 50 16.77 4.78 -15.55
CA GLU A 50 15.97 5.46 -16.54
C GLU A 50 14.64 4.73 -16.74
N PHE A 51 13.58 5.46 -16.93
CA PHE A 51 12.28 4.90 -17.27
C PHE A 51 11.54 5.86 -18.21
N ASP A 52 10.80 5.28 -19.12
CA ASP A 52 9.96 6.06 -20.02
C ASP A 52 8.82 6.73 -19.26
N SER A 53 8.79 8.05 -19.33
CA SER A 53 7.68 8.83 -18.77
C SER A 53 6.46 8.69 -19.67
N LEU A 54 5.28 8.53 -19.05
CA LEU A 54 4.03 8.58 -19.80
C LEU A 54 3.87 9.97 -20.42
N GLN A 55 3.66 10.01 -21.71
CA GLN A 55 3.39 11.26 -22.43
C GLN A 55 1.89 11.60 -22.35
N ALA A 56 1.56 12.89 -22.42
CA ALA A 56 0.18 13.36 -22.44
C ALA A 56 -0.45 13.15 -23.85
N ASN A 57 -0.61 11.89 -24.24
CA ASN A 57 -1.21 11.51 -25.51
C ASN A 57 -2.36 10.51 -25.30
N TRP A 58 -3.22 10.33 -26.30
CA TRP A 58 -4.37 9.45 -26.22
C TRP A 58 -4.02 7.97 -26.03
N ARG A 59 -2.83 7.54 -26.50
CA ARG A 59 -2.36 6.17 -26.36
C ARG A 59 -2.05 5.85 -24.89
N ASP A 60 -1.52 6.83 -24.17
CA ASP A 60 -1.12 6.64 -22.77
C ASP A 60 -2.26 6.91 -21.78
N LEU A 61 -3.38 7.45 -22.24
CA LEU A 61 -4.51 7.78 -21.37
C LEU A 61 -5.03 6.57 -20.57
N HIS A 62 -5.11 5.41 -21.22
CA HIS A 62 -5.55 4.18 -20.53
C HIS A 62 -4.52 3.71 -19.50
N LEU A 63 -3.23 3.85 -19.78
CA LEU A 63 -2.14 3.54 -18.85
C LEU A 63 -2.18 4.50 -17.66
N TYR A 64 -2.43 5.78 -17.93
CA TYR A 64 -2.57 6.79 -16.90
C TYR A 64 -3.74 6.49 -15.95
N ARG A 65 -4.92 6.16 -16.50
CA ARG A 65 -6.08 5.72 -15.71
C ARG A 65 -5.80 4.47 -14.88
N ARG A 66 -5.11 3.49 -15.47
CA ARG A 66 -4.69 2.27 -14.78
C ARG A 66 -3.74 2.59 -13.62
N ARG A 67 -2.79 3.52 -13.82
CA ARG A 67 -1.85 3.99 -12.79
C ARG A 67 -2.60 4.68 -11.65
N LEU A 68 -3.52 5.59 -11.96
CA LEU A 68 -4.33 6.29 -10.94
C LEU A 68 -5.19 5.33 -10.11
N ARG A 69 -5.79 4.32 -10.73
CA ARG A 69 -6.51 3.25 -9.99
C ARG A 69 -5.58 2.50 -9.04
N ARG A 70 -4.39 2.12 -9.47
CA ARG A 70 -3.39 1.47 -8.60
C ARG A 70 -2.97 2.36 -7.44
N TYR A 71 -2.79 3.66 -7.68
CA TYR A 71 -2.44 4.60 -6.63
C TYR A 71 -3.56 4.78 -5.61
N SER A 72 -4.81 4.81 -6.05
CA SER A 72 -5.95 4.84 -5.15
C SER A 72 -6.02 3.57 -4.28
N GLU A 73 -5.87 2.38 -4.87
CA GLU A 73 -5.81 1.13 -4.10
C GLU A 73 -4.65 1.13 -3.09
N ARG A 74 -3.45 1.52 -3.53
CA ARG A 74 -2.26 1.63 -2.68
C ARG A 74 -2.49 2.61 -1.53
N HIS A 75 -3.19 3.72 -1.78
CA HIS A 75 -3.51 4.70 -0.76
C HIS A 75 -4.36 4.10 0.37
N PHE A 76 -5.47 3.44 0.05
CA PHE A 76 -6.33 2.82 1.05
C PHE A 76 -5.67 1.63 1.74
N GLN A 77 -4.94 0.82 0.99
CA GLN A 77 -4.16 -0.27 1.53
C GLN A 77 -3.19 0.22 2.60
N LYS A 78 -2.43 1.28 2.32
CA LYS A 78 -1.50 1.86 3.30
C LYS A 78 -2.22 2.38 4.54
N GLN A 79 -3.35 3.08 4.39
CA GLN A 79 -4.10 3.59 5.53
C GLN A 79 -4.53 2.46 6.49
N VAL A 80 -5.08 1.38 5.95
CA VAL A 80 -5.58 0.28 6.79
C VAL A 80 -4.43 -0.54 7.35
N LEU A 81 -3.46 -0.91 6.49
CA LEU A 81 -2.33 -1.74 6.91
C LEU A 81 -1.47 -1.06 7.97
N TYR A 82 -1.13 0.22 7.76
CA TYR A 82 -0.28 0.93 8.71
C TYR A 82 -0.99 1.18 10.05
N ARG A 83 -2.31 1.40 10.03
CA ARG A 83 -3.10 1.45 11.26
C ARG A 83 -3.04 0.11 12.00
N LEU A 84 -3.28 -0.99 11.30
CA LEU A 84 -3.20 -2.34 11.88
C LEU A 84 -1.83 -2.61 12.51
N LEU A 85 -0.75 -2.30 11.77
CA LEU A 85 0.61 -2.51 12.25
C LEU A 85 0.98 -1.59 13.42
N LYS A 86 0.45 -0.35 13.43
CA LYS A 86 0.64 0.57 14.54
C LYS A 86 -0.05 0.09 15.81
N GLU A 87 -1.25 -0.47 15.69
CA GLU A 87 -2.04 -0.94 16.84
C GLU A 87 -1.56 -2.30 17.37
N LYS A 88 -1.17 -3.21 16.49
CA LYS A 88 -0.90 -4.61 16.84
C LYS A 88 0.55 -5.06 16.60
N GLY A 89 1.39 -4.16 16.07
CA GLY A 89 2.76 -4.47 15.71
C GLY A 89 2.92 -5.27 14.42
N ALA A 90 4.15 -5.48 14.00
CA ALA A 90 4.48 -6.16 12.74
C ALA A 90 4.09 -7.65 12.71
N GLY A 91 3.91 -8.27 13.87
CA GLY A 91 3.42 -9.66 13.96
C GLY A 91 1.98 -9.86 13.50
N ALA A 92 1.21 -8.76 13.38
CA ALA A 92 -0.15 -8.77 12.83
C ALA A 92 -0.19 -8.61 11.31
N MET A 93 0.96 -8.77 10.62
CA MET A 93 1.01 -8.72 9.16
C MET A 93 0.10 -9.80 8.57
N PRO A 94 -0.88 -9.44 7.73
CA PRO A 94 -1.81 -10.39 7.15
C PRO A 94 -1.11 -11.28 6.11
N GLU A 95 -1.66 -12.45 5.85
CA GLU A 95 -1.18 -13.30 4.76
C GLU A 95 -1.53 -12.70 3.40
N THR A 96 -2.76 -12.22 3.25
CA THR A 96 -3.19 -11.50 2.06
C THR A 96 -3.58 -10.07 2.39
N ILE A 97 -3.37 -9.18 1.44
CA ILE A 97 -3.75 -7.77 1.64
C ILE A 97 -5.26 -7.58 1.75
N TYR A 98 -6.03 -8.53 1.28
CA TYR A 98 -7.49 -8.44 1.31
C TYR A 98 -8.05 -8.68 2.71
N ASP A 99 -7.31 -9.35 3.59
CA ASP A 99 -7.73 -9.69 4.96
C ASP A 99 -7.86 -8.43 5.84
N ILE A 100 -7.20 -7.33 5.46
CA ILE A 100 -7.30 -6.06 6.19
C ILE A 100 -8.61 -5.31 5.95
N TYR A 101 -9.35 -5.62 4.88
CA TYR A 101 -10.54 -4.88 4.49
C TYR A 101 -11.80 -5.38 5.20
N THR A 102 -11.82 -5.26 6.51
CA THR A 102 -13.02 -5.54 7.31
C THR A 102 -14.09 -4.47 7.06
N LYS A 103 -15.35 -4.77 7.43
CA LYS A 103 -16.44 -3.79 7.31
C LYS A 103 -16.14 -2.50 8.07
N GLU A 104 -15.60 -2.65 9.27
CA GLU A 104 -15.22 -1.55 10.17
C GLU A 104 -14.11 -0.70 9.56
N ALA A 105 -13.05 -1.34 9.03
CA ALA A 105 -11.97 -0.66 8.36
C ALA A 105 -12.47 0.12 7.14
N LEU A 106 -13.30 -0.50 6.29
CA LEU A 106 -13.85 0.15 5.10
C LEU A 106 -14.81 1.30 5.44
N ALA A 107 -15.52 1.25 6.58
CA ALA A 107 -16.41 2.31 7.02
C ALA A 107 -15.66 3.61 7.38
N THR A 108 -14.41 3.50 7.83
CA THR A 108 -13.58 4.66 8.21
C THR A 108 -12.93 5.36 7.02
N LEU A 109 -12.81 4.69 5.88
CA LEU A 109 -12.12 5.23 4.72
C LEU A 109 -12.95 6.31 4.01
N ARG A 110 -12.26 7.37 3.60
CA ARG A 110 -12.84 8.47 2.83
C ARG A 110 -11.96 8.76 1.61
N PRO A 111 -12.56 9.18 0.49
CA PRO A 111 -11.81 9.65 -0.67
C PRO A 111 -11.00 10.89 -0.31
N ARG A 112 -9.86 11.08 -0.98
CA ARG A 112 -9.12 12.34 -0.95
C ARG A 112 -9.96 13.46 -1.56
N LEU A 113 -9.78 14.69 -1.10
CA LEU A 113 -10.63 15.81 -1.49
C LEU A 113 -10.22 16.46 -2.83
N ASP A 114 -9.04 16.15 -3.36
CA ASP A 114 -8.64 16.69 -4.66
C ASP A 114 -9.44 16.03 -5.81
N PRO A 115 -9.85 16.80 -6.84
CA PRO A 115 -10.80 16.34 -7.84
C PRO A 115 -10.37 15.07 -8.58
N VAL A 116 -9.09 14.96 -8.93
CA VAL A 116 -8.57 13.81 -9.70
C VAL A 116 -8.61 12.54 -8.86
N ASN A 117 -8.04 12.60 -7.67
CA ASN A 117 -7.99 11.44 -6.79
C ASN A 117 -9.36 11.08 -6.24
N TYR A 118 -10.25 12.05 -5.99
CA TYR A 118 -11.60 11.80 -5.50
C TYR A 118 -12.36 10.78 -6.35
N TRP A 119 -12.36 10.96 -7.66
CA TRP A 119 -13.04 10.06 -8.59
C TRP A 119 -12.51 8.63 -8.52
N PHE A 120 -11.18 8.49 -8.52
CA PHE A 120 -10.54 7.17 -8.46
C PHE A 120 -10.70 6.53 -7.09
N ASP A 121 -10.65 7.31 -6.03
CA ASP A 121 -10.83 6.86 -4.66
C ASP A 121 -12.28 6.40 -4.42
N ALA A 122 -13.26 7.18 -4.85
CA ALA A 122 -14.68 6.82 -4.74
C ALA A 122 -14.99 5.51 -5.48
N ALA A 123 -14.49 5.37 -6.72
CA ALA A 123 -14.64 4.13 -7.49
C ALA A 123 -13.93 2.94 -6.84
N THR A 124 -12.75 3.16 -6.26
CA THR A 124 -12.00 2.11 -5.55
C THR A 124 -12.72 1.69 -4.27
N LEU A 125 -13.19 2.63 -3.46
CA LEU A 125 -13.95 2.33 -2.25
C LEU A 125 -15.25 1.58 -2.54
N LYS A 126 -15.99 1.99 -3.57
CA LYS A 126 -17.17 1.27 -4.03
C LYS A 126 -16.82 -0.19 -4.33
N ARG A 127 -15.79 -0.42 -5.13
CA ARG A 127 -15.34 -1.76 -5.48
C ARG A 127 -14.89 -2.58 -4.26
N LEU A 128 -14.15 -2.00 -3.33
CA LEU A 128 -13.70 -2.68 -2.11
C LEU A 128 -14.88 -3.05 -1.20
N ARG A 129 -15.93 -2.22 -1.15
CA ARG A 129 -17.15 -2.49 -0.37
C ARG A 129 -18.04 -3.55 -1.00
N GLU A 130 -18.09 -3.60 -2.33
CA GLU A 130 -18.90 -4.57 -3.10
C GLU A 130 -18.23 -5.93 -3.22
N LYS A 131 -16.92 -5.94 -3.41
CA LYS A 131 -16.14 -7.17 -3.44
C LYS A 131 -15.79 -7.57 -2.02
N ARG A 132 -16.59 -8.45 -1.41
CA ARG A 132 -16.04 -9.34 -0.38
C ARG A 132 -14.76 -9.96 -0.95
N PRO A 133 -13.64 -9.98 -0.20
CA PRO A 133 -12.47 -10.72 -0.64
C PRO A 133 -12.92 -12.14 -0.99
N LEU A 134 -12.60 -12.58 -2.19
CA LEU A 134 -12.71 -14.01 -2.53
C LEU A 134 -11.89 -14.74 -1.47
N PRO A 135 -12.46 -15.74 -0.80
CA PRO A 135 -11.66 -16.59 0.08
C PRO A 135 -10.47 -17.10 -0.73
N ALA A 136 -9.31 -17.22 -0.10
CA ALA A 136 -8.03 -17.60 -0.70
C ALA A 136 -8.00 -18.97 -1.41
N ALA A 137 -9.13 -19.61 -1.60
CA ALA A 137 -9.31 -20.91 -2.25
C ALA A 137 -9.56 -20.84 -3.77
N ALA A 138 -9.35 -19.70 -4.43
CA ALA A 138 -9.57 -19.55 -5.87
C ALA A 138 -8.31 -19.00 -6.59
N LEU A 139 -7.15 -19.57 -6.31
CA LEU A 139 -5.94 -19.50 -7.14
C LEU A 139 -5.44 -20.89 -7.44
#